data_66aa594547263e42f1b580bc27ae2778
#
_entry.id   66aa594547263e42f1b580bc27ae2778
#
_cell.length_a   1.000
_cell.length_b   1.000
_cell.length_c   1.000
_cell.angle_alpha   90.00
_cell.angle_beta   90.00
_cell.angle_gamma   90.00
#
_symmetry.space_group_name_H-M   'P 1'
#
loop_
_entity.id
_entity.type
_entity.pdbx_description
1 polymer ?
#
loop_
_entity_poly.entity_id
_entity_poly.type
_entity_poly.pdbx_seq_one_letter_code
_entity_poly.pdbx_strand_id
1 'polypeptide(L)'
;MTGLIDSLAGLLAIAEGLAWAAVLVFLRVGAMVALMPGFGEQAVPQRVKLALVAAFTLVLAPLVQDRPDLPAPALIALAGEAAAGLILGIGMRLFLLALQTAAAIIAQASTLSQLFAGATPDPQ
;
A
#
# COMPACT_ATOMS: atom_id res chain seq x y z
N MET A 1 -42.62 17.42 10.45
CA MET A 1 -42.18 17.01 9.10
C MET A 1 -40.84 17.60 8.70
N THR A 2 -40.59 18.85 8.96
CA THR A 2 -39.26 19.49 8.68
C THR A 2 -38.12 18.83 9.41
N GLY A 3 -38.24 18.46 10.68
CA GLY A 3 -37.16 17.81 11.44
C GLY A 3 -36.78 16.42 10.93
N LEU A 4 -37.71 15.66 10.34
CA LEU A 4 -37.39 14.35 9.74
C LEU A 4 -36.60 14.52 8.43
N ILE A 5 -36.98 15.51 7.63
CA ILE A 5 -36.30 15.84 6.36
C ILE A 5 -34.88 16.32 6.65
N ASP A 6 -34.69 17.17 7.66
CA ASP A 6 -33.37 17.67 8.07
C ASP A 6 -32.49 16.55 8.61
N SER A 7 -33.05 15.60 9.37
CA SER A 7 -32.31 14.42 9.85
C SER A 7 -31.91 13.50 8.73
N LEU A 8 -32.79 13.27 7.75
CA LEU A 8 -32.45 12.45 6.57
C LEU A 8 -31.41 13.12 5.69
N ALA A 9 -31.48 14.43 5.49
CA ALA A 9 -30.47 15.19 4.74
C ALA A 9 -29.10 15.13 5.43
N GLY A 10 -29.07 15.22 6.76
CA GLY A 10 -27.83 15.06 7.53
C GLY A 10 -27.22 13.67 7.40
N LEU A 11 -28.03 12.61 7.47
CA LEU A 11 -27.57 11.24 7.29
C LEU A 11 -27.03 10.98 5.87
N LEU A 12 -27.70 11.54 4.86
CA LEU A 12 -27.25 11.43 3.46
C LEU A 12 -25.91 12.14 3.25
N ALA A 13 -25.71 13.32 3.82
CA ALA A 13 -24.46 14.05 3.72
C ALA A 13 -23.29 13.29 4.39
N ILE A 14 -23.53 12.68 5.55
CA ILE A 14 -22.54 11.83 6.23
C ILE A 14 -22.21 10.59 5.39
N ALA A 15 -23.25 9.94 4.84
CA ALA A 15 -23.07 8.76 4.00
C ALA A 15 -22.29 9.08 2.71
N GLU A 16 -22.55 10.23 2.09
CA GLU A 16 -21.83 10.71 0.90
C GLU A 16 -20.34 10.99 1.23
N GLY A 17 -20.08 11.69 2.32
CA GLY A 17 -18.72 11.98 2.78
C GLY A 17 -17.94 10.70 3.08
N LEU A 18 -18.55 9.73 3.75
CA LEU A 18 -17.94 8.45 4.04
C LEU A 18 -17.69 7.62 2.78
N ALA A 19 -18.63 7.60 1.84
CA ALA A 19 -18.48 6.90 0.56
C ALA A 19 -17.32 7.49 -0.26
N TRP A 20 -17.22 8.83 -0.32
CA TRP A 20 -16.13 9.52 -1.00
C TRP A 20 -14.78 9.24 -0.34
N ALA A 21 -14.68 9.31 0.99
CA ALA A 21 -13.49 8.94 1.73
C ALA A 21 -13.09 7.48 1.48
N ALA A 22 -14.05 6.57 1.43
CA ALA A 22 -13.81 5.16 1.14
C ALA A 22 -13.22 4.96 -0.26
N VAL A 23 -13.71 5.66 -1.28
CA VAL A 23 -13.15 5.58 -2.65
C VAL A 23 -11.71 6.08 -2.69
N LEU A 24 -11.40 7.20 -2.06
CA LEU A 24 -10.05 7.76 -2.02
C LEU A 24 -9.06 6.83 -1.31
N VAL A 25 -9.44 6.31 -0.14
CA VAL A 25 -8.62 5.35 0.61
C VAL A 25 -8.45 4.05 -0.16
N PHE A 26 -9.51 3.53 -0.77
CA PHE A 26 -9.46 2.31 -1.58
C PHE A 26 -8.49 2.43 -2.74
N LEU A 27 -8.47 3.57 -3.44
CA LEU A 27 -7.52 3.84 -4.51
C LEU A 27 -6.07 3.88 -4.01
N ARG A 28 -5.81 4.60 -2.92
CA ARG A 28 -4.48 4.69 -2.34
C ARG A 28 -3.95 3.34 -1.88
N VAL A 29 -4.72 2.64 -1.05
CA VAL A 29 -4.34 1.33 -0.51
C VAL A 29 -4.27 0.28 -1.61
N GLY A 30 -5.21 0.29 -2.55
CA GLY A 30 -5.23 -0.61 -3.70
C GLY A 30 -4.00 -0.45 -4.59
N ALA A 31 -3.63 0.79 -4.92
CA ALA A 31 -2.44 1.08 -5.71
C ALA A 31 -1.15 0.66 -4.97
N MET A 32 -1.06 0.89 -3.66
CA MET A 32 0.06 0.46 -2.83
C MET A 32 0.20 -1.07 -2.80
N VAL A 33 -0.89 -1.79 -2.51
CA VAL A 33 -0.91 -3.26 -2.42
C VAL A 33 -0.61 -3.91 -3.77
N ALA A 34 -1.05 -3.30 -4.89
CA ALA A 34 -0.79 -3.80 -6.23
C ALA A 34 0.71 -3.87 -6.57
N LEU A 35 1.50 -2.95 -6.03
CA LEU A 35 2.96 -2.88 -6.28
C LEU A 35 3.79 -3.47 -5.14
N MET A 36 3.18 -3.72 -3.99
CA MET A 36 3.88 -4.24 -2.82
C MET A 36 4.44 -5.65 -3.09
N PRO A 37 5.74 -5.90 -2.86
CA PRO A 37 6.31 -7.22 -3.04
C PRO A 37 5.67 -8.23 -2.08
N GLY A 38 5.46 -9.43 -2.55
CA GLY A 38 4.69 -10.46 -1.85
C GLY A 38 3.18 -10.39 -2.12
N PHE A 39 2.58 -9.21 -2.18
CA PHE A 39 1.17 -9.02 -2.53
C PHE A 39 0.98 -8.67 -4.01
N GLY A 40 1.92 -7.99 -4.65
CA GLY A 40 1.90 -7.67 -6.08
C GLY A 40 2.18 -8.88 -6.98
N GLU A 41 2.77 -9.95 -6.45
CA GLU A 41 3.10 -11.16 -7.20
C GLU A 41 1.90 -12.09 -7.36
N GLN A 42 1.97 -13.01 -8.35
CA GLN A 42 0.87 -13.95 -8.65
C GLN A 42 0.63 -15.01 -7.54
N ALA A 43 1.54 -15.09 -6.56
CA ALA A 43 1.44 -16.01 -5.43
C ALA A 43 0.20 -15.79 -4.55
N VAL A 44 -0.31 -14.54 -4.48
CA VAL A 44 -1.49 -14.22 -3.68
C VAL A 44 -2.71 -14.07 -4.58
N PRO A 45 -3.78 -14.83 -4.33
CA PRO A 45 -5.02 -14.74 -5.11
C PRO A 45 -5.58 -13.32 -5.09
N GLN A 46 -6.09 -12.88 -6.25
CA GLN A 46 -6.68 -11.52 -6.41
C GLN A 46 -7.77 -11.21 -5.38
N ARG A 47 -8.56 -12.24 -5.02
CA ARG A 47 -9.64 -12.10 -4.03
C ARG A 47 -9.11 -11.73 -2.64
N VAL A 48 -7.97 -12.29 -2.24
CA VAL A 48 -7.33 -11.99 -0.96
C VAL A 48 -6.81 -10.56 -0.94
N LYS A 49 -6.20 -10.11 -2.03
CA LYS A 49 -5.75 -8.70 -2.19
C LYS A 49 -6.91 -7.73 -2.06
N LEU A 50 -8.02 -8.00 -2.76
CA LEU A 50 -9.22 -7.16 -2.68
C LEU A 50 -9.85 -7.17 -1.29
N ALA A 51 -9.92 -8.32 -0.62
CA ALA A 51 -10.43 -8.41 0.74
C ALA A 51 -9.57 -7.60 1.72
N LEU A 52 -8.25 -7.66 1.58
CA LEU A 52 -7.32 -6.88 2.39
C LEU A 52 -7.49 -5.37 2.17
N VAL A 53 -7.53 -4.94 0.91
CA VAL A 53 -7.76 -3.53 0.54
C VAL A 53 -9.10 -3.04 1.08
N ALA A 54 -10.17 -3.84 0.94
CA ALA A 54 -11.49 -3.52 1.48
C ALA A 54 -11.48 -3.40 3.01
N ALA A 55 -10.82 -4.33 3.71
CA ALA A 55 -10.70 -4.30 5.17
C ALA A 55 -9.97 -3.03 5.64
N PHE A 56 -8.85 -2.67 5.03
CA PHE A 56 -8.14 -1.42 5.34
C PHE A 56 -8.99 -0.20 5.01
N THR A 57 -9.73 -0.22 3.90
CA THR A 57 -10.63 0.88 3.54
C THR A 57 -11.70 1.11 4.59
N LEU A 58 -12.33 0.04 5.10
CA LEU A 58 -13.34 0.14 6.14
C LEU A 58 -12.81 0.74 7.45
N VAL A 59 -11.57 0.42 7.80
CA VAL A 59 -10.93 0.96 9.02
C VAL A 59 -10.48 2.40 8.83
N LEU A 60 -9.92 2.74 7.67
CA LEU A 60 -9.29 4.03 7.43
C LEU A 60 -10.26 5.11 6.91
N ALA A 61 -11.32 4.73 6.20
CA ALA A 61 -12.26 5.69 5.62
C ALA A 61 -12.87 6.65 6.67
N PRO A 62 -13.35 6.19 7.84
CA PRO A 62 -13.89 7.09 8.85
C PRO A 62 -12.86 8.05 9.45
N LEU A 63 -11.55 7.68 9.45
CA LEU A 63 -10.48 8.53 9.95
C LEU A 63 -10.12 9.67 8.98
N VAL A 64 -10.51 9.56 7.73
CA VAL A 64 -10.19 10.53 6.66
C VAL A 64 -11.40 11.38 6.28
N GLN A 65 -12.58 11.04 6.79
CA GLN A 65 -13.86 11.70 6.47
C GLN A 65 -13.85 13.21 6.72
N ASP A 66 -13.14 13.68 7.76
CA ASP A 66 -13.11 15.09 8.18
C ASP A 66 -12.06 15.94 7.42
N ARG A 67 -11.54 15.48 6.30
CA ARG A 67 -10.66 16.30 5.48
C ARG A 67 -11.47 17.45 4.88
N PRO A 68 -10.98 18.70 5.03
CA PRO A 68 -11.63 19.83 4.40
C PRO A 68 -11.70 19.62 2.89
N ASP A 69 -12.82 20.00 2.30
CA ASP A 69 -13.10 19.91 0.88
C ASP A 69 -11.87 20.34 0.07
N LEU A 70 -11.29 19.40 -0.65
CA LEU A 70 -10.20 19.71 -1.57
C LEU A 70 -10.82 20.52 -2.74
N PRO A 71 -10.36 21.73 -3.00
CA PRO A 71 -10.88 22.57 -4.09
C PRO A 71 -10.57 22.03 -5.49
N ALA A 72 -10.03 20.82 -5.56
CA ALA A 72 -9.65 20.17 -6.80
C ALA A 72 -10.83 19.41 -7.41
N PRO A 73 -10.97 19.39 -8.76
CA PRO A 73 -11.93 18.50 -9.41
C PRO A 73 -11.68 17.06 -8.99
N ALA A 74 -12.77 16.30 -8.81
CA ALA A 74 -12.75 14.91 -8.32
C ALA A 74 -11.70 14.03 -9.00
N LEU A 75 -11.50 14.21 -10.31
CA LEU A 75 -10.49 13.48 -11.09
C LEU A 75 -9.06 13.72 -10.60
N ILE A 76 -8.72 14.95 -10.23
CA ILE A 76 -7.38 15.29 -9.72
C ILE A 76 -7.17 14.68 -8.34
N ALA A 77 -8.19 14.69 -7.48
CA ALA A 77 -8.14 14.05 -6.17
C ALA A 77 -7.92 12.53 -6.30
N LEU A 78 -8.67 11.87 -7.17
CA LEU A 78 -8.52 10.44 -7.45
C LEU A 78 -7.13 10.09 -8.01
N ALA A 79 -6.64 10.88 -8.98
CA ALA A 79 -5.32 10.70 -9.55
C ALA A 79 -4.21 10.91 -8.50
N GLY A 80 -4.36 11.90 -7.63
CA GLY A 80 -3.44 12.17 -6.54
C GLY A 80 -3.35 11.01 -5.54
N GLU A 81 -4.48 10.43 -5.14
CA GLU A 81 -4.53 9.27 -4.24
C GLU A 81 -3.90 8.02 -4.88
N ALA A 82 -4.22 7.76 -6.14
CA ALA A 82 -3.60 6.68 -6.89
C ALA A 82 -2.08 6.85 -7.01
N ALA A 83 -1.61 8.05 -7.37
CA ALA A 83 -0.19 8.36 -7.45
C ALA A 83 0.53 8.20 -6.11
N ALA A 84 -0.07 8.67 -5.01
CA ALA A 84 0.48 8.50 -3.67
C ALA A 84 0.59 7.01 -3.30
N GLY A 85 -0.41 6.21 -3.59
CA GLY A 85 -0.39 4.75 -3.39
C GLY A 85 0.71 4.07 -4.20
N LEU A 86 0.86 4.44 -5.47
CA LEU A 86 1.91 3.91 -6.35
C LEU A 86 3.32 4.26 -5.83
N ILE A 87 3.54 5.50 -5.42
CA ILE A 87 4.83 5.96 -4.85
C ILE A 87 5.18 5.16 -3.60
N LEU A 88 4.22 4.94 -2.71
CA LEU A 88 4.41 4.14 -1.50
C LEU A 88 4.71 2.67 -1.85
N GLY A 89 4.00 2.09 -2.79
CA GLY A 89 4.21 0.71 -3.25
C GLY A 89 5.58 0.51 -3.91
N ILE A 90 5.99 1.45 -4.77
CA ILE A 90 7.32 1.45 -5.40
C ILE A 90 8.42 1.62 -4.34
N GLY A 91 8.25 2.56 -3.40
CA GLY A 91 9.20 2.77 -2.31
C GLY A 91 9.44 1.50 -1.49
N MET A 92 8.39 0.79 -1.12
CA MET A 92 8.48 -0.49 -0.42
C MET A 92 9.18 -1.56 -1.27
N ARG A 93 8.89 -1.62 -2.57
CA ARG A 93 9.54 -2.55 -3.49
C ARG A 93 11.03 -2.27 -3.61
N LEU A 94 11.43 -1.02 -3.77
CA LEU A 94 12.83 -0.62 -3.85
C LEU A 94 13.58 -0.94 -2.55
N PHE A 95 12.96 -0.71 -1.40
CA PHE A 95 13.53 -1.05 -0.10
C PHE A 95 13.83 -2.55 0.01
N LEU A 96 12.87 -3.41 -0.35
CA LEU A 96 13.09 -4.85 -0.33
C LEU A 96 14.11 -5.33 -1.36
N LEU A 97 14.14 -4.74 -2.55
CA LEU A 97 15.18 -5.03 -3.55
C LEU A 97 16.57 -4.65 -3.02
N ALA A 98 16.71 -3.53 -2.33
CA ALA A 98 17.98 -3.14 -1.70
C ALA A 98 18.42 -4.15 -0.63
N LEU A 99 17.50 -4.62 0.21
CA LEU A 99 17.78 -5.68 1.20
C LEU A 99 18.21 -7.00 0.54
N GLN A 100 17.52 -7.42 -0.51
CA GLN A 100 17.86 -8.63 -1.27
C GLN A 100 19.24 -8.51 -1.90
N THR A 101 19.57 -7.37 -2.48
CA THR A 101 20.90 -7.10 -3.06
C THR A 101 21.97 -7.14 -1.99
N ALA A 102 21.78 -6.52 -0.85
CA ALA A 102 22.70 -6.56 0.28
C ALA A 102 22.93 -7.99 0.78
N ALA A 103 21.85 -8.77 0.92
CA ALA A 103 21.93 -10.17 1.32
C ALA A 103 22.71 -11.01 0.30
N ALA A 104 22.51 -10.78 -0.99
CA ALA A 104 23.24 -11.47 -2.06
C ALA A 104 24.75 -11.15 -2.03
N ILE A 105 25.13 -9.90 -1.79
CA ILE A 105 26.53 -9.49 -1.66
C ILE A 105 27.17 -10.17 -0.46
N ILE A 106 26.50 -10.20 0.69
CA ILE A 106 27.00 -10.87 1.89
C ILE A 106 27.17 -12.38 1.64
N ALA A 107 26.21 -13.02 1.00
CA ALA A 107 26.27 -14.43 0.67
C ALA A 107 27.46 -14.75 -0.24
N GLN A 108 27.69 -13.94 -1.28
CA GLN A 108 28.84 -14.10 -2.19
C GLN A 108 30.18 -13.88 -1.47
N ALA A 109 30.27 -12.88 -0.59
CA ALA A 109 31.47 -12.63 0.20
C ALA A 109 31.79 -13.81 1.14
N SER A 110 30.76 -14.39 1.76
CA SER A 110 30.90 -15.57 2.64
C SER A 110 31.34 -16.81 1.85
N THR A 111 30.79 -17.02 0.66
CA THR A 111 31.19 -18.15 -0.21
C THR A 111 32.65 -18.02 -0.69
N LEU A 112 33.06 -16.82 -1.08
CA LEU A 112 34.46 -16.55 -1.45
C LEU A 112 35.42 -16.81 -0.28
N SER A 113 35.07 -16.38 0.94
CA SER A 113 35.88 -16.63 2.13
C SER A 113 36.06 -18.13 2.42
N GLN A 114 35.04 -18.96 2.17
CA GLN A 114 35.09 -20.40 2.30
C GLN A 114 36.02 -21.05 1.23
N LEU A 115 35.96 -20.56 0.00
CA LEU A 115 36.85 -21.03 -1.07
C LEU A 115 38.32 -20.73 -0.75
N PHE A 116 38.64 -19.55 -0.22
CA PHE A 116 39.98 -19.19 0.20
C PHE A 116 40.44 -19.96 1.45
N ALA A 117 39.53 -20.21 2.40
CA ALA A 117 39.88 -21.02 3.58
C ALA A 117 40.17 -22.48 3.23
N GLY A 118 39.50 -23.04 2.20
CA GLY A 118 39.77 -24.39 1.70
C GLY A 118 41.01 -24.51 0.82
N ALA A 119 41.57 -23.40 0.33
CA ALA A 119 42.78 -23.35 -0.50
C ALA A 119 44.06 -23.21 0.31
N THR A 120 44.04 -23.04 1.62
CA THR A 120 45.21 -23.07 2.48
C THR A 120 45.67 -24.53 2.66
N PRO A 121 46.89 -24.92 2.21
CA PRO A 121 47.38 -26.26 2.46
C PRO A 121 47.51 -26.45 3.97
N ASP A 122 46.99 -27.58 4.45
CA ASP A 122 47.14 -28.01 5.83
C ASP A 122 48.64 -28.09 6.18
N PRO A 123 49.15 -27.38 7.18
CA PRO A 123 50.54 -27.52 7.57
C PRO A 123 50.71 -28.91 8.23
N GLN A 124 51.36 -29.80 7.52
CA GLN A 124 51.81 -31.08 8.04
C GLN A 124 52.97 -30.91 9.01
#